data_0e10dffa8cd9bcef3781b089dc359057
#
_entry.id   0e10dffa8cd9bcef3781b089dc359057
#
_cell.length_a   1.000
_cell.length_b   1.000
_cell.length_c   1.000
_cell.angle_alpha   90.00
_cell.angle_beta   90.00
_cell.angle_gamma   90.00
#
_symmetry.space_group_name_H-M   'P 1'
#
loop_
_entity.id
_entity.type
_entity.pdbx_description
1 polymer ?
#
loop_
_entity_poly.entity_id
_entity_poly.type
_entity_poly.pdbx_seq_one_letter_code
_entity_poly.pdbx_strand_id
1 'polypeptide(L)'
;MSILEHASLMTDEIRRVPLEELQTRLARFREEMEKEHPGWQMAVINNKVNMYYFTGTMQEGALVIRPQDEILWVRRSYDRARNESLLPDIRPMQSFRTLAEFYGTWPDVMYVECRKATVDWLNMLRKYMPFKEYADIDGLLCSLRLVKSSYELELMKRSGAIHQTVLEQLAPKMIKEGISEAELAVSLYTEMLKRGSHGIARMNLPLGEDVIGVASFGKSGLVRTAFDGPGGTGGTCIAVQSIGSPFRKLKAGRLVYLDIPCGVEGYHTDKTIVYYFGDINKDPNRDLILAAHEHCIMLERFAAAMLKPGTVVEDIYNETMKQFDSRFAAGFMNGGKFLGHSIGLTMDESPAIANRFKEVLTEGMTFALEPKIALSGIGMVGSENTYLVTANGGKALTGSPHKLYCIY
;
A
#
# COMPACT_ATOMS: atom_id res chain seq x y z
N MET A 1 -5.14 31.25 22.11
CA MET A 1 -3.97 30.59 21.50
C MET A 1 -3.83 31.09 20.08
N SER A 2 -2.69 31.64 19.71
CA SER A 2 -2.42 32.10 18.35
C SER A 2 -2.23 30.88 17.42
N ILE A 3 -2.40 31.06 16.11
CA ILE A 3 -2.13 30.02 15.09
C ILE A 3 -0.68 29.50 15.23
N LEU A 4 0.25 30.35 15.68
CA LEU A 4 1.66 29.99 15.91
C LEU A 4 1.85 29.08 17.13
N GLU A 5 1.07 29.26 18.20
CA GLU A 5 1.10 28.36 19.37
C GLU A 5 0.50 26.99 19.06
N HIS A 6 -0.53 26.92 18.20
CA HIS A 6 -1.07 25.64 17.70
C HIS A 6 -0.08 24.89 16.82
N ALA A 7 0.68 25.59 15.98
CA ALA A 7 1.71 25.01 15.13
C ALA A 7 2.90 24.46 15.95
N SER A 8 3.27 25.12 17.04
CA SER A 8 4.32 24.67 17.97
C SER A 8 3.95 23.35 18.67
N LEU A 9 2.70 23.18 19.11
CA LEU A 9 2.21 21.94 19.74
C LEU A 9 2.25 20.73 18.80
N MET A 10 2.07 20.92 17.47
CA MET A 10 2.14 19.85 16.51
C MET A 10 3.57 19.38 16.18
N THR A 11 4.57 20.23 16.37
CA THR A 11 5.95 19.91 15.98
C THR A 11 6.68 19.00 16.97
N ASP A 12 6.28 18.99 18.23
CA ASP A 12 6.91 18.17 19.26
C ASP A 12 6.46 16.69 19.21
N GLU A 13 5.32 16.42 18.54
CA GLU A 13 4.72 15.08 18.44
C GLU A 13 4.88 14.44 17.05
N ILE A 14 5.27 15.20 16.02
CA ILE A 14 5.34 14.71 14.63
C ILE A 14 6.80 14.54 14.20
N ARG A 15 7.15 13.29 13.86
CA ARG A 15 8.44 12.98 13.25
C ARG A 15 8.48 13.52 11.81
N ARG A 16 9.43 14.40 11.53
CA ARG A 16 9.67 14.91 10.17
C ARG A 16 10.54 13.95 9.36
N VAL A 17 10.32 13.92 8.07
CA VAL A 17 11.24 13.23 7.15
C VAL A 17 12.59 13.97 7.18
N PRO A 18 13.73 13.29 7.42
CA PRO A 18 15.03 13.95 7.46
C PRO A 18 15.34 14.70 6.15
N LEU A 19 15.99 15.86 6.26
CA LEU A 19 16.36 16.65 5.08
C LEU A 19 17.27 15.88 4.12
N GLU A 20 18.21 15.12 4.62
CA GLU A 20 19.11 14.28 3.83
C GLU A 20 18.34 13.24 3.00
N GLU A 21 17.30 12.64 3.59
CA GLU A 21 16.41 11.71 2.89
C GLU A 21 15.69 12.40 1.73
N LEU A 22 15.12 13.60 1.96
CA LEU A 22 14.43 14.38 0.91
C LEU A 22 15.39 14.78 -0.21
N GLN A 23 16.58 15.24 0.14
CA GLN A 23 17.62 15.62 -0.82
C GLN A 23 18.10 14.43 -1.66
N THR A 24 18.28 13.27 -1.04
CA THR A 24 18.65 12.02 -1.75
C THR A 24 17.59 11.63 -2.75
N ARG A 25 16.31 11.69 -2.39
CA ARG A 25 15.18 11.38 -3.28
C ARG A 25 15.11 12.33 -4.46
N LEU A 26 15.29 13.64 -4.23
CA LEU A 26 15.32 14.67 -5.27
C LEU A 26 16.53 14.53 -6.21
N ALA A 27 17.68 14.17 -5.67
CA ALA A 27 18.88 13.91 -6.47
C ALA A 27 18.68 12.70 -7.40
N ARG A 28 18.16 11.58 -6.86
CA ARG A 28 17.80 10.39 -7.65
C ARG A 28 16.77 10.71 -8.73
N PHE A 29 15.76 11.52 -8.41
CA PHE A 29 14.77 11.96 -9.40
C PHE A 29 15.44 12.68 -10.56
N ARG A 30 16.33 13.64 -10.29
CA ARG A 30 17.04 14.38 -11.34
C ARG A 30 17.94 13.49 -12.19
N GLU A 31 18.62 12.54 -11.55
CA GLU A 31 19.47 11.58 -12.24
C GLU A 31 18.64 10.71 -13.22
N GLU A 32 17.54 10.13 -12.76
CA GLU A 32 16.67 9.30 -13.62
C GLU A 32 15.96 10.14 -14.69
N MET A 33 15.53 11.35 -14.39
CA MET A 33 14.97 12.27 -15.39
C MET A 33 15.98 12.58 -16.50
N GLU A 34 17.26 12.80 -16.18
CA GLU A 34 18.28 13.08 -17.20
C GLU A 34 18.60 11.84 -18.05
N LYS A 35 18.50 10.63 -17.48
CA LYS A 35 18.69 9.37 -18.23
C LYS A 35 17.54 9.09 -19.19
N GLU A 36 16.29 9.23 -18.72
CA GLU A 36 15.10 8.88 -19.51
C GLU A 36 14.67 10.03 -20.45
N HIS A 37 14.92 11.28 -20.05
CA HIS A 37 14.49 12.49 -20.73
C HIS A 37 15.63 13.52 -20.81
N PRO A 38 16.70 13.26 -21.56
CA PRO A 38 17.85 14.16 -21.62
C PRO A 38 17.46 15.59 -22.00
N GLY A 39 17.96 16.56 -21.21
CA GLY A 39 17.65 17.98 -21.40
C GLY A 39 16.26 18.40 -20.92
N TRP A 40 15.61 17.62 -20.06
CA TRP A 40 14.37 18.02 -19.40
C TRP A 40 14.54 19.33 -18.61
N GLN A 41 13.47 20.11 -18.47
CA GLN A 41 13.55 21.44 -17.88
C GLN A 41 12.65 21.61 -16.65
N MET A 42 11.48 20.99 -16.63
CA MET A 42 10.51 21.17 -15.53
C MET A 42 9.60 19.97 -15.41
N ALA A 43 9.44 19.49 -14.17
CA ALA A 43 8.44 18.53 -13.76
C ALA A 43 7.52 19.14 -12.69
N VAL A 44 6.22 18.80 -12.74
CA VAL A 44 5.22 19.27 -11.78
C VAL A 44 4.52 18.09 -11.16
N ILE A 45 4.76 17.89 -9.85
CA ILE A 45 4.16 16.83 -9.04
C ILE A 45 2.95 17.38 -8.31
N ASN A 46 1.81 16.73 -8.43
CA ASN A 46 0.56 17.12 -7.78
C ASN A 46 -0.08 16.02 -6.92
N ASN A 47 0.28 14.76 -7.16
CA ASN A 47 -0.20 13.66 -6.32
C ASN A 47 0.36 13.79 -4.90
N LYS A 48 -0.51 13.73 -3.91
CA LYS A 48 -0.14 13.95 -2.50
C LYS A 48 0.87 12.92 -1.99
N VAL A 49 0.83 11.68 -2.45
CA VAL A 49 1.76 10.61 -2.05
C VAL A 49 3.16 10.92 -2.57
N ASN A 50 3.29 11.26 -3.86
CA ASN A 50 4.57 11.63 -4.44
C ASN A 50 5.08 12.98 -3.92
N MET A 51 4.16 13.92 -3.65
CA MET A 51 4.51 15.16 -2.97
C MET A 51 5.11 14.86 -1.58
N TYR A 52 4.46 14.01 -0.77
CA TYR A 52 5.01 13.59 0.52
C TYR A 52 6.38 12.92 0.39
N TYR A 53 6.55 12.05 -0.60
CA TYR A 53 7.83 11.38 -0.86
C TYR A 53 8.99 12.36 -1.01
N PHE A 54 8.79 13.44 -1.76
CA PHE A 54 9.83 14.44 -2.02
C PHE A 54 9.90 15.57 -1.00
N THR A 55 8.83 15.83 -0.25
CA THR A 55 8.75 17.05 0.59
C THR A 55 8.50 16.76 2.06
N GLY A 56 8.05 15.58 2.43
CA GLY A 56 7.66 15.25 3.81
C GLY A 56 6.34 15.87 4.27
N THR A 57 5.52 16.45 3.35
CA THR A 57 4.20 17.01 3.66
C THR A 57 3.18 16.70 2.56
N MET A 58 1.88 16.67 2.90
CA MET A 58 0.77 16.32 2.01
C MET A 58 -0.22 17.47 1.79
N GLN A 59 0.25 18.69 1.67
CA GLN A 59 -0.65 19.83 1.52
C GLN A 59 -1.19 19.98 0.08
N GLU A 60 -2.26 20.78 -0.09
CA GLU A 60 -2.75 21.13 -1.41
C GLU A 60 -1.79 22.12 -2.08
N GLY A 61 -1.27 21.76 -3.26
CA GLY A 61 -0.32 22.58 -3.97
C GLY A 61 0.29 21.89 -5.17
N ALA A 62 1.50 22.26 -5.51
CA ALA A 62 2.32 21.65 -6.54
C ALA A 62 3.80 21.71 -6.17
N LEU A 63 4.50 20.60 -6.32
CA LEU A 63 5.95 20.59 -6.25
C LEU A 63 6.49 20.75 -7.68
N VAL A 64 7.21 21.83 -7.93
CA VAL A 64 7.92 22.06 -9.19
C VAL A 64 9.37 21.69 -9.00
N ILE A 65 9.86 20.76 -9.82
CA ILE A 65 11.24 20.30 -9.80
C ILE A 65 11.89 20.69 -11.14
N ARG A 66 13.07 21.29 -11.07
CA ARG A 66 13.92 21.61 -12.23
C ARG A 66 15.31 20.99 -12.04
N PRO A 67 16.15 20.91 -13.07
CA PRO A 67 17.51 20.39 -12.91
C PRO A 67 18.31 21.06 -11.79
N GLN A 68 18.10 22.36 -11.56
CA GLN A 68 18.90 23.17 -10.63
C GLN A 68 18.22 23.45 -9.27
N ASP A 69 16.90 23.28 -9.15
CA ASP A 69 16.15 23.63 -7.95
C ASP A 69 14.83 22.87 -7.82
N GLU A 70 14.20 23.00 -6.67
CA GLU A 70 12.82 22.58 -6.40
C GLU A 70 12.11 23.60 -5.52
N ILE A 71 10.81 23.80 -5.77
CA ILE A 71 9.95 24.68 -4.95
C ILE A 71 8.64 23.97 -4.67
N LEU A 72 8.31 23.85 -3.39
CA LEU A 72 6.97 23.41 -2.99
C LEU A 72 6.04 24.62 -2.90
N TRP A 73 5.08 24.68 -3.82
CA TRP A 73 4.04 25.70 -3.85
C TRP A 73 2.80 25.21 -3.10
N VAL A 74 2.40 25.89 -2.04
CA VAL A 74 1.31 25.47 -1.16
C VAL A 74 0.12 26.41 -1.28
N ARG A 75 -1.04 25.88 -1.66
CA ARG A 75 -2.26 26.64 -1.84
C ARG A 75 -3.03 26.87 -0.54
N ARG A 76 -3.02 25.86 0.33
CA ARG A 76 -3.72 25.89 1.63
C ARG A 76 -2.81 25.34 2.71
N SER A 77 -2.99 25.82 3.94
CA SER A 77 -2.23 25.34 5.10
C SER A 77 -0.71 25.52 4.95
N TYR A 78 -0.29 26.69 4.45
CA TYR A 78 1.12 26.99 4.21
C TYR A 78 1.98 26.86 5.47
N ASP A 79 1.50 27.39 6.62
CA ASP A 79 2.23 27.31 7.89
C ASP A 79 2.41 25.84 8.33
N ARG A 80 1.43 24.99 8.07
CA ARG A 80 1.52 23.57 8.33
C ARG A 80 2.60 22.93 7.46
N ALA A 81 2.65 23.22 6.17
CA ALA A 81 3.68 22.70 5.27
C ALA A 81 5.09 23.07 5.74
N ARG A 82 5.30 24.33 6.16
CA ARG A 82 6.57 24.79 6.72
C ARG A 82 6.97 24.12 8.03
N ASN A 83 5.99 23.71 8.82
CA ASN A 83 6.25 23.01 10.07
C ASN A 83 6.54 21.51 9.85
N GLU A 84 5.94 20.89 8.83
CA GLU A 84 6.09 19.46 8.53
C GLU A 84 7.34 19.18 7.68
N SER A 85 7.61 20.00 6.68
CA SER A 85 8.69 19.79 5.71
C SER A 85 9.99 20.49 6.13
N LEU A 86 11.12 19.81 5.89
CA LEU A 86 12.46 20.37 6.04
C LEU A 86 13.05 20.93 4.74
N LEU A 87 12.26 20.94 3.64
CA LEU A 87 12.72 21.58 2.39
C LEU A 87 12.97 23.07 2.60
N PRO A 88 14.03 23.63 1.99
CA PRO A 88 14.38 25.04 2.19
C PRO A 88 13.44 26.00 1.48
N ASP A 89 12.88 25.64 0.32
CA ASP A 89 12.04 26.53 -0.49
C ASP A 89 10.58 26.07 -0.54
N ILE A 90 9.78 26.62 0.37
CA ILE A 90 8.34 26.39 0.45
C ILE A 90 7.68 27.76 0.34
N ARG A 91 6.77 27.91 -0.63
CA ARG A 91 6.12 29.20 -0.94
C ARG A 91 4.60 29.09 -0.97
N PRO A 92 3.88 30.14 -0.56
CA PRO A 92 2.44 30.19 -0.71
C PRO A 92 2.06 30.43 -2.18
N MET A 93 0.97 29.80 -2.65
CA MET A 93 0.36 30.10 -3.92
C MET A 93 -1.15 30.32 -3.78
N GLN A 94 -1.72 31.21 -4.58
CA GLN A 94 -3.17 31.37 -4.68
C GLN A 94 -3.73 30.52 -5.83
N SER A 95 -2.99 30.43 -6.93
CA SER A 95 -3.33 29.65 -8.12
C SER A 95 -2.06 29.42 -8.95
N PHE A 96 -2.16 28.68 -10.06
CA PHE A 96 -1.05 28.52 -11.01
C PHE A 96 -0.56 29.84 -11.63
N ARG A 97 -1.34 30.93 -11.54
CA ARG A 97 -0.87 32.27 -11.90
C ARG A 97 0.35 32.66 -11.08
N THR A 98 0.38 32.36 -9.79
CA THR A 98 1.53 32.66 -8.93
C THR A 98 2.81 31.99 -9.43
N LEU A 99 2.72 30.72 -9.89
CA LEU A 99 3.85 30.00 -10.49
C LEU A 99 4.25 30.66 -11.80
N ALA A 100 3.27 30.97 -12.63
CA ALA A 100 3.50 31.62 -13.92
C ALA A 100 4.22 32.96 -13.78
N GLU A 101 3.80 33.81 -12.87
CA GLU A 101 4.45 35.10 -12.59
C GLU A 101 5.87 34.93 -12.04
N PHE A 102 6.11 33.90 -11.22
CA PHE A 102 7.42 33.63 -10.66
C PHE A 102 8.43 33.11 -11.69
N TYR A 103 8.04 32.09 -12.50
CA TYR A 103 8.96 31.48 -13.46
C TYR A 103 9.12 32.31 -14.73
N GLY A 104 8.09 33.04 -15.14
CA GLY A 104 8.10 33.93 -16.32
C GLY A 104 8.18 33.21 -17.68
N THR A 105 8.82 32.04 -17.72
CA THR A 105 8.97 31.19 -18.90
C THR A 105 8.76 29.72 -18.54
N TRP A 106 8.30 28.92 -19.49
CA TRP A 106 8.09 27.48 -19.37
C TRP A 106 8.65 26.72 -20.54
N PRO A 107 8.98 25.44 -20.33
CA PRO A 107 9.44 24.57 -21.41
C PRO A 107 8.31 24.25 -22.39
N ASP A 108 8.69 23.81 -23.58
CA ASP A 108 7.74 23.28 -24.55
C ASP A 108 7.08 21.97 -24.04
N VAL A 109 7.85 21.14 -23.34
CA VAL A 109 7.38 19.87 -22.75
C VAL A 109 7.32 19.98 -21.22
N MET A 110 6.15 19.76 -20.64
CA MET A 110 5.92 19.69 -19.20
C MET A 110 5.82 18.25 -18.74
N TYR A 111 6.64 17.84 -17.77
CA TYR A 111 6.60 16.49 -17.19
C TYR A 111 5.62 16.43 -16.02
N VAL A 112 4.64 15.51 -16.08
CA VAL A 112 3.54 15.43 -15.11
C VAL A 112 3.13 13.98 -14.81
N GLU A 113 2.42 13.79 -13.71
CA GLU A 113 1.84 12.52 -13.30
C GLU A 113 0.51 12.27 -14.02
N CYS A 114 0.53 11.62 -15.19
CA CYS A 114 -0.64 11.48 -16.04
C CYS A 114 -1.74 10.60 -15.45
N ARG A 115 -1.40 9.59 -14.65
CA ARG A 115 -2.38 8.69 -14.03
C ARG A 115 -3.16 9.32 -12.88
N LYS A 116 -2.61 10.38 -12.27
CA LYS A 116 -3.18 11.03 -11.08
C LYS A 116 -3.67 12.45 -11.35
N ALA A 117 -3.16 13.11 -12.37
CA ALA A 117 -3.62 14.42 -12.79
C ALA A 117 -5.02 14.32 -13.41
N THR A 118 -5.96 15.13 -12.93
CA THR A 118 -7.25 15.27 -13.61
C THR A 118 -7.10 16.13 -14.87
N VAL A 119 -7.99 15.94 -15.83
CA VAL A 119 -8.01 16.77 -17.05
C VAL A 119 -8.19 18.25 -16.68
N ASP A 120 -9.01 18.54 -15.67
CA ASP A 120 -9.21 19.92 -15.19
C ASP A 120 -7.92 20.52 -14.63
N TRP A 121 -7.19 19.76 -13.79
CA TRP A 121 -5.90 20.20 -13.25
C TRP A 121 -4.90 20.51 -14.36
N LEU A 122 -4.78 19.62 -15.35
CA LEU A 122 -3.87 19.80 -16.50
C LEU A 122 -4.26 21.01 -17.36
N ASN A 123 -5.55 21.20 -17.61
CA ASN A 123 -6.06 22.37 -18.32
C ASN A 123 -5.79 23.68 -17.56
N MET A 124 -5.94 23.67 -16.24
CA MET A 124 -5.62 24.81 -15.39
C MET A 124 -4.13 25.13 -15.39
N LEU A 125 -3.27 24.09 -15.34
CA LEU A 125 -1.83 24.27 -15.44
C LEU A 125 -1.46 24.91 -16.78
N ARG A 126 -1.95 24.34 -17.90
CA ARG A 126 -1.70 24.84 -19.28
C ARG A 126 -2.24 26.25 -19.50
N LYS A 127 -3.35 26.61 -18.88
CA LYS A 127 -3.93 27.96 -18.98
C LYS A 127 -2.98 29.07 -18.53
N TYR A 128 -2.21 28.80 -17.47
CA TYR A 128 -1.30 29.78 -16.89
C TYR A 128 0.15 29.57 -17.31
N MET A 129 0.52 28.36 -17.66
CA MET A 129 1.84 27.96 -18.13
C MET A 129 1.66 27.25 -19.49
N PRO A 130 1.53 27.98 -20.61
CA PRO A 130 1.10 27.44 -21.90
C PRO A 130 2.20 26.61 -22.59
N PHE A 131 2.54 25.46 -22.03
CA PHE A 131 3.41 24.45 -22.65
C PHE A 131 2.72 23.80 -23.87
N LYS A 132 3.51 23.33 -24.84
CA LYS A 132 3.00 22.70 -26.06
C LYS A 132 2.53 21.27 -25.79
N GLU A 133 3.36 20.48 -25.13
CA GLU A 133 3.16 19.06 -24.87
C GLU A 133 3.36 18.74 -23.37
N TYR A 134 2.84 17.62 -22.93
CA TYR A 134 3.17 17.04 -21.63
C TYR A 134 3.66 15.60 -21.81
N ALA A 135 4.54 15.16 -20.92
CA ALA A 135 5.07 13.80 -20.89
C ALA A 135 4.80 13.15 -19.52
N ASP A 136 4.53 11.85 -19.55
CA ASP A 136 4.25 11.06 -18.36
C ASP A 136 5.54 10.69 -17.61
N ILE A 137 5.51 10.84 -16.28
CA ILE A 137 6.58 10.41 -15.37
C ILE A 137 6.11 9.43 -14.29
N ASP A 138 4.91 8.87 -14.41
CA ASP A 138 4.39 7.92 -13.41
C ASP A 138 5.29 6.69 -13.26
N GLY A 139 5.81 6.15 -14.37
CA GLY A 139 6.73 5.02 -14.37
C GLY A 139 8.03 5.31 -13.59
N LEU A 140 8.64 6.45 -13.88
CA LEU A 140 9.84 6.92 -13.18
C LEU A 140 9.61 7.10 -11.69
N LEU A 141 8.50 7.72 -11.30
CA LEU A 141 8.14 7.92 -9.89
C LEU A 141 7.90 6.58 -9.16
N CYS A 142 7.28 5.61 -9.82
CA CYS A 142 7.13 4.27 -9.26
C CYS A 142 8.48 3.59 -9.06
N SER A 143 9.39 3.66 -10.03
CA SER A 143 10.73 3.04 -9.94
C SER A 143 11.57 3.64 -8.80
N LEU A 144 11.49 4.94 -8.57
CA LEU A 144 12.19 5.62 -7.46
C LEU A 144 11.75 5.12 -6.08
N ARG A 145 10.45 4.79 -5.92
CA ARG A 145 9.89 4.32 -4.66
C ARG A 145 10.04 2.81 -4.44
N LEU A 146 10.42 2.08 -5.49
CA LEU A 146 10.49 0.62 -5.45
C LEU A 146 11.57 0.12 -4.47
N VAL A 147 12.75 0.74 -4.48
CA VAL A 147 13.86 0.43 -3.57
C VAL A 147 13.77 1.35 -2.35
N LYS A 148 13.49 0.78 -1.19
CA LYS A 148 13.30 1.50 0.06
C LYS A 148 14.64 1.88 0.70
N SER A 149 14.74 3.10 1.20
CA SER A 149 15.85 3.55 2.03
C SER A 149 15.82 2.90 3.42
N SER A 150 16.88 3.07 4.19
CA SER A 150 16.93 2.63 5.59
C SER A 150 15.86 3.30 6.45
N TYR A 151 15.56 4.59 6.18
CA TYR A 151 14.48 5.34 6.84
C TYR A 151 13.10 4.72 6.55
N GLU A 152 12.81 4.43 5.30
CA GLU A 152 11.54 3.82 4.87
C GLU A 152 11.37 2.41 5.46
N LEU A 153 12.44 1.60 5.42
CA LEU A 153 12.44 0.24 5.99
C LEU A 153 12.24 0.22 7.50
N GLU A 154 12.71 1.23 8.24
CA GLU A 154 12.44 1.36 9.67
C GLU A 154 10.94 1.53 9.93
N LEU A 155 10.27 2.39 9.17
CA LEU A 155 8.83 2.61 9.30
C LEU A 155 8.03 1.35 8.94
N MET A 156 8.41 0.66 7.87
CA MET A 156 7.78 -0.61 7.47
C MET A 156 8.00 -1.72 8.52
N LYS A 157 9.16 -1.80 9.15
CA LYS A 157 9.41 -2.74 10.26
C LYS A 157 8.52 -2.43 11.48
N ARG A 158 8.33 -1.15 11.80
CA ARG A 158 7.39 -0.74 12.88
C ARG A 158 5.97 -1.12 12.52
N SER A 159 5.54 -0.89 11.29
CA SER A 159 4.23 -1.33 10.78
C SER A 159 4.07 -2.85 10.88
N GLY A 160 5.06 -3.62 10.46
CA GLY A 160 5.06 -5.08 10.55
C GLY A 160 4.96 -5.61 11.99
N ALA A 161 5.64 -4.97 12.95
CA ALA A 161 5.55 -5.32 14.36
C ALA A 161 4.15 -5.08 14.95
N ILE A 162 3.47 -4.01 14.52
CA ILE A 162 2.07 -3.75 14.87
C ILE A 162 1.17 -4.85 14.31
N HIS A 163 1.33 -5.22 13.03
CA HIS A 163 0.61 -6.33 12.39
C HIS A 163 0.74 -7.62 13.20
N GLN A 164 1.97 -8.03 13.47
CA GLN A 164 2.24 -9.26 14.22
C GLN A 164 1.58 -9.24 15.60
N THR A 165 1.68 -8.13 16.32
CA THR A 165 1.06 -8.00 17.63
C THR A 165 -0.47 -8.07 17.56
N VAL A 166 -1.07 -7.32 16.64
CA VAL A 166 -2.53 -7.21 16.60
C VAL A 166 -3.17 -8.47 16.00
N LEU A 167 -2.68 -8.94 14.85
CA LEU A 167 -3.31 -10.06 14.16
C LEU A 167 -2.96 -11.43 14.75
N GLU A 168 -1.74 -11.63 15.30
CA GLU A 168 -1.33 -12.92 15.82
C GLU A 168 -1.60 -13.09 17.32
N GLN A 169 -1.49 -12.00 18.12
CA GLN A 169 -1.58 -12.11 19.59
C GLN A 169 -2.91 -11.59 20.16
N LEU A 170 -3.49 -10.54 19.55
CA LEU A 170 -4.71 -9.90 20.06
C LEU A 170 -5.98 -10.38 19.35
N ALA A 171 -5.96 -10.55 18.03
CA ALA A 171 -7.14 -11.01 17.28
C ALA A 171 -7.73 -12.32 17.83
N PRO A 172 -6.95 -13.35 18.21
CA PRO A 172 -7.50 -14.56 18.82
C PRO A 172 -8.34 -14.32 20.07
N LYS A 173 -8.02 -13.26 20.84
CA LYS A 173 -8.74 -12.90 22.07
C LYS A 173 -10.01 -12.10 21.80
N MET A 174 -10.13 -11.52 20.62
CA MET A 174 -11.29 -10.72 20.17
C MET A 174 -12.32 -11.57 19.43
N ILE A 175 -11.86 -12.64 18.77
CA ILE A 175 -12.71 -13.57 18.04
C ILE A 175 -13.54 -14.39 19.04
N LYS A 176 -14.85 -14.13 19.04
CA LYS A 176 -15.81 -14.79 19.95
C LYS A 176 -17.16 -14.94 19.28
N GLU A 177 -17.96 -15.89 19.76
CA GLU A 177 -19.30 -16.09 19.24
C GLU A 177 -20.15 -14.83 19.35
N GLY A 178 -20.94 -14.55 18.33
CA GLY A 178 -21.84 -13.40 18.27
C GLY A 178 -21.20 -12.06 17.92
N ILE A 179 -19.86 -11.94 17.85
CA ILE A 179 -19.23 -10.72 17.33
C ILE A 179 -19.58 -10.55 15.84
N SER A 180 -19.79 -9.33 15.38
CA SER A 180 -19.97 -9.07 13.95
C SER A 180 -18.64 -8.82 13.23
N GLU A 181 -18.66 -8.92 11.89
CA GLU A 181 -17.51 -8.56 11.07
C GLU A 181 -17.05 -7.11 11.32
N ALA A 182 -18.00 -6.17 11.37
CA ALA A 182 -17.72 -4.77 11.66
C ALA A 182 -17.14 -4.55 13.06
N GLU A 183 -17.71 -5.18 14.10
CA GLU A 183 -17.20 -5.07 15.48
C GLU A 183 -15.77 -5.62 15.60
N LEU A 184 -15.45 -6.73 14.93
CA LEU A 184 -14.11 -7.28 14.92
C LEU A 184 -13.14 -6.36 14.17
N ALA A 185 -13.50 -5.88 12.97
CA ALA A 185 -12.68 -4.95 12.17
C ALA A 185 -12.34 -3.68 12.97
N VAL A 186 -13.35 -3.05 13.60
CA VAL A 186 -13.15 -1.83 14.41
C VAL A 186 -12.30 -2.12 15.66
N SER A 187 -12.43 -3.29 16.27
CA SER A 187 -11.61 -3.68 17.44
C SER A 187 -10.13 -3.81 17.05
N LEU A 188 -9.85 -4.48 15.91
CA LEU A 188 -8.49 -4.60 15.36
C LEU A 188 -7.91 -3.24 14.97
N TYR A 189 -8.70 -2.43 14.26
CA TYR A 189 -8.34 -1.07 13.89
C TYR A 189 -7.96 -0.21 15.10
N THR A 190 -8.78 -0.25 16.16
CA THR A 190 -8.52 0.46 17.41
C THR A 190 -7.19 0.05 18.04
N GLU A 191 -6.88 -1.24 18.07
CA GLU A 191 -5.61 -1.72 18.61
C GLU A 191 -4.40 -1.36 17.75
N MET A 192 -4.57 -1.29 16.44
CA MET A 192 -3.52 -0.79 15.54
C MET A 192 -3.23 0.70 15.76
N LEU A 193 -4.27 1.54 15.84
CA LEU A 193 -4.13 2.98 16.13
C LEU A 193 -3.43 3.25 17.45
N LYS A 194 -3.81 2.53 18.52
CA LYS A 194 -3.15 2.66 19.83
C LYS A 194 -1.65 2.36 19.80
N ARG A 195 -1.17 1.63 18.79
CA ARG A 195 0.24 1.26 18.61
C ARG A 195 0.97 2.11 17.58
N GLY A 196 0.31 3.15 17.05
CA GLY A 196 0.92 4.10 16.13
C GLY A 196 0.72 3.81 14.65
N SER A 197 -0.23 2.91 14.30
CA SER A 197 -0.68 2.83 12.92
C SER A 197 -1.38 4.13 12.51
N HIS A 198 -1.19 4.57 11.27
CA HIS A 198 -1.89 5.76 10.74
C HIS A 198 -3.35 5.46 10.32
N GLY A 199 -3.79 4.21 10.41
CA GLY A 199 -5.19 3.82 10.45
C GLY A 199 -5.86 3.54 9.11
N ILE A 200 -5.33 3.99 7.99
CA ILE A 200 -5.89 3.75 6.65
C ILE A 200 -4.86 3.18 5.71
N ALA A 201 -5.31 2.46 4.68
CA ALA A 201 -4.46 2.03 3.57
C ALA A 201 -4.79 2.83 2.32
N ARG A 202 -3.80 3.48 1.74
CA ARG A 202 -3.96 4.19 0.47
C ARG A 202 -3.79 3.22 -0.69
N MET A 203 -4.86 3.08 -1.48
CA MET A 203 -4.82 2.30 -2.71
C MET A 203 -4.21 3.13 -3.84
N ASN A 204 -3.49 2.48 -4.76
CA ASN A 204 -2.90 3.15 -5.91
C ASN A 204 -3.88 3.34 -7.09
N LEU A 205 -5.13 2.94 -6.92
CA LEU A 205 -6.17 3.13 -7.93
C LEU A 205 -6.53 4.63 -8.08
N PRO A 206 -6.87 5.10 -9.28
CA PRO A 206 -7.22 6.52 -9.51
C PRO A 206 -8.39 7.01 -8.67
N LEU A 207 -9.38 6.16 -8.43
CA LEU A 207 -10.57 6.42 -7.62
C LEU A 207 -10.69 5.42 -6.47
N GLY A 208 -9.56 4.84 -6.03
CA GLY A 208 -9.53 3.89 -4.93
C GLY A 208 -9.89 4.55 -3.60
N GLU A 209 -10.74 3.90 -2.84
CA GLU A 209 -11.05 4.30 -1.47
C GLU A 209 -9.91 3.90 -0.54
N ASP A 210 -9.63 4.72 0.47
CA ASP A 210 -8.80 4.34 1.58
C ASP A 210 -9.56 3.31 2.44
N VAL A 211 -8.93 2.17 2.71
CA VAL A 211 -9.56 1.06 3.42
C VAL A 211 -8.91 0.82 4.79
N ILE A 212 -9.68 0.27 5.71
CA ILE A 212 -9.20 -0.15 7.03
C ILE A 212 -8.98 -1.67 7.11
N GLY A 213 -9.24 -2.39 6.02
CA GLY A 213 -9.06 -3.82 5.87
C GLY A 213 -10.34 -4.65 5.91
N VAL A 214 -10.21 -5.92 5.60
CA VAL A 214 -11.30 -6.89 5.50
C VAL A 214 -11.27 -7.84 6.69
N ALA A 215 -12.39 -7.88 7.43
CA ALA A 215 -12.68 -8.95 8.38
C ALA A 215 -13.98 -9.63 7.93
N SER A 216 -13.92 -10.90 7.55
CA SER A 216 -15.08 -11.61 7.02
C SER A 216 -15.22 -13.03 7.59
N PHE A 217 -16.47 -13.51 7.68
CA PHE A 217 -16.80 -14.80 8.26
C PHE A 217 -17.37 -15.77 7.23
N GLY A 218 -16.67 -16.89 7.04
CA GLY A 218 -17.10 -17.97 6.14
C GLY A 218 -17.38 -17.47 4.72
N LYS A 219 -18.60 -17.66 4.23
CA LYS A 219 -18.99 -17.31 2.84
C LYS A 219 -18.91 -15.82 2.52
N SER A 220 -18.90 -14.94 3.52
CA SER A 220 -18.73 -13.50 3.30
C SER A 220 -17.41 -13.20 2.59
N GLY A 221 -16.33 -13.90 2.94
CA GLY A 221 -15.02 -13.75 2.31
C GLY A 221 -14.97 -14.13 0.82
N LEU A 222 -16.01 -14.77 0.29
CA LEU A 222 -16.12 -15.15 -1.13
C LEU A 222 -16.76 -14.03 -1.98
N VAL A 223 -17.31 -13.00 -1.37
CA VAL A 223 -17.98 -11.91 -2.08
C VAL A 223 -16.93 -10.90 -2.53
N ARG A 224 -16.71 -10.80 -3.83
CA ARG A 224 -15.77 -9.85 -4.42
C ARG A 224 -16.20 -8.42 -4.15
N THR A 225 -15.23 -7.55 -3.92
CA THR A 225 -15.44 -6.11 -3.75
C THR A 225 -15.03 -5.35 -5.01
N ALA A 226 -15.22 -4.04 -5.01
CA ALA A 226 -14.85 -3.19 -6.13
C ALA A 226 -13.33 -2.96 -6.24
N PHE A 227 -12.55 -3.23 -5.20
CA PHE A 227 -11.09 -3.19 -5.27
C PHE A 227 -10.52 -4.55 -5.68
N ASP A 228 -9.33 -4.53 -6.29
CA ASP A 228 -8.72 -5.70 -6.94
C ASP A 228 -7.93 -6.54 -5.92
N GLY A 229 -8.64 -7.21 -5.02
CA GLY A 229 -8.06 -8.11 -4.03
C GLY A 229 -8.58 -9.54 -4.17
N PRO A 230 -7.79 -10.58 -3.80
CA PRO A 230 -8.23 -11.98 -3.90
C PRO A 230 -9.27 -12.35 -2.84
N GLY A 231 -9.31 -11.66 -1.71
CA GLY A 231 -10.33 -11.79 -0.67
C GLY A 231 -11.46 -10.79 -0.83
N GLY A 232 -12.49 -10.91 0.01
CA GLY A 232 -13.62 -9.99 -0.02
C GLY A 232 -14.46 -10.02 1.23
N THR A 233 -15.57 -9.30 1.15
CA THR A 233 -16.59 -9.26 2.21
C THR A 233 -17.95 -8.92 1.60
N GLY A 234 -19.01 -9.42 2.20
CA GLY A 234 -20.36 -8.99 1.83
C GLY A 234 -20.67 -7.51 2.14
N GLY A 235 -19.72 -6.80 2.74
CA GLY A 235 -19.79 -5.36 3.01
C GLY A 235 -20.85 -4.96 4.05
N THR A 236 -20.81 -3.69 4.45
CA THR A 236 -21.82 -3.06 5.30
C THR A 236 -23.10 -2.80 4.52
N CYS A 237 -22.95 -2.31 3.29
CA CYS A 237 -24.04 -2.10 2.32
C CYS A 237 -23.46 -2.06 0.90
N ILE A 238 -24.35 -1.99 -0.10
CA ILE A 238 -23.93 -1.96 -1.52
C ILE A 238 -22.99 -0.79 -1.83
N ALA A 239 -23.20 0.35 -1.20
CA ALA A 239 -22.38 1.55 -1.42
C ALA A 239 -21.07 1.53 -0.65
N VAL A 240 -20.93 0.70 0.40
CA VAL A 240 -19.70 0.58 1.23
C VAL A 240 -19.37 -0.90 1.38
N GLN A 241 -18.44 -1.36 0.57
CA GLN A 241 -18.06 -2.77 0.45
C GLN A 241 -16.80 -3.15 1.23
N SER A 242 -16.01 -2.16 1.67
CA SER A 242 -14.70 -2.38 2.30
C SER A 242 -14.75 -2.74 3.79
N ILE A 243 -15.88 -2.52 4.44
CA ILE A 243 -16.07 -2.85 5.86
C ILE A 243 -17.11 -3.97 5.96
N GLY A 244 -16.84 -4.96 6.83
CA GLY A 244 -17.75 -6.07 7.06
C GLY A 244 -19.10 -5.66 7.65
N SER A 245 -20.07 -6.57 7.59
CA SER A 245 -21.44 -6.30 8.04
C SER A 245 -21.55 -6.22 9.58
N PRO A 246 -22.28 -5.23 10.12
CA PRO A 246 -22.62 -5.19 11.54
C PRO A 246 -23.65 -6.27 11.95
N PHE A 247 -24.35 -6.85 10.98
CA PHE A 247 -25.40 -7.83 11.19
C PHE A 247 -24.94 -9.28 11.02
N ARG A 248 -23.81 -9.52 10.34
CA ARG A 248 -23.26 -10.86 10.16
C ARG A 248 -22.46 -11.24 11.39
N LYS A 249 -23.04 -12.12 12.21
CA LYS A 249 -22.48 -12.56 13.49
C LYS A 249 -21.72 -13.86 13.35
N LEU A 250 -20.56 -13.96 14.00
CA LEU A 250 -19.73 -15.14 14.03
C LEU A 250 -20.44 -16.28 14.78
N LYS A 251 -20.38 -17.48 14.18
CA LYS A 251 -20.88 -18.73 14.77
C LYS A 251 -19.80 -19.81 14.66
N ALA A 252 -19.83 -20.78 15.56
CA ALA A 252 -18.94 -21.94 15.46
C ALA A 252 -19.03 -22.63 14.09
N GLY A 253 -17.92 -23.21 13.64
CA GLY A 253 -17.81 -23.84 12.32
C GLY A 253 -17.58 -22.82 11.17
N ARG A 254 -16.93 -21.71 11.43
CA ARG A 254 -16.66 -20.67 10.41
C ARG A 254 -15.18 -20.31 10.36
N LEU A 255 -14.69 -20.09 9.13
CA LEU A 255 -13.44 -19.39 8.90
C LEU A 255 -13.60 -17.92 9.27
N VAL A 256 -12.58 -17.35 9.90
CA VAL A 256 -12.42 -15.93 10.16
C VAL A 256 -11.23 -15.48 9.33
N TYR A 257 -11.52 -14.78 8.24
CA TYR A 257 -10.55 -14.25 7.31
C TYR A 257 -10.26 -12.78 7.65
N LEU A 258 -9.02 -12.50 7.96
CA LEU A 258 -8.53 -11.16 8.31
C LEU A 258 -7.46 -10.76 7.31
N ASP A 259 -7.78 -9.79 6.47
CA ASP A 259 -6.93 -9.17 5.47
C ASP A 259 -6.87 -7.68 5.78
N ILE A 260 -5.91 -7.32 6.60
CA ILE A 260 -5.90 -6.04 7.30
C ILE A 260 -4.59 -5.31 6.99
N PRO A 261 -4.65 -4.12 6.37
CA PRO A 261 -3.46 -3.30 6.18
C PRO A 261 -3.01 -2.64 7.48
N CYS A 262 -1.73 -2.32 7.56
CA CYS A 262 -1.18 -1.46 8.59
C CYS A 262 -0.22 -0.46 7.96
N GLY A 263 0.00 0.67 8.62
CA GLY A 263 0.99 1.61 8.14
C GLY A 263 1.45 2.57 9.23
N VAL A 264 2.69 3.02 9.11
CA VAL A 264 3.33 3.98 10.03
C VAL A 264 3.91 5.11 9.20
N GLU A 265 3.52 6.34 9.52
CA GLU A 265 4.02 7.55 8.86
C GLU A 265 3.97 7.49 7.31
N GLY A 266 2.89 6.89 6.77
CA GLY A 266 2.64 6.77 5.34
C GLY A 266 3.13 5.47 4.70
N TYR A 267 3.99 4.68 5.35
CA TYR A 267 4.52 3.42 4.81
C TYR A 267 3.72 2.23 5.29
N HIS A 268 3.25 1.44 4.33
CA HIS A 268 2.33 0.32 4.54
C HIS A 268 3.05 -1.02 4.63
N THR A 269 2.41 -1.93 5.33
CA THR A 269 2.61 -3.38 5.25
C THR A 269 1.25 -4.05 5.11
N ASP A 270 1.22 -5.22 4.48
CA ASP A 270 0.02 -6.03 4.32
C ASP A 270 0.16 -7.40 4.93
N LYS A 271 -0.93 -7.91 5.48
CA LYS A 271 -0.96 -9.23 6.13
C LYS A 271 -2.35 -9.82 6.13
N THR A 272 -2.45 -11.05 5.66
CA THR A 272 -3.62 -11.90 5.85
C THR A 272 -3.33 -13.01 6.84
N ILE A 273 -4.25 -13.22 7.77
CA ILE A 273 -4.28 -14.39 8.65
C ILE A 273 -5.69 -14.98 8.68
N VAL A 274 -5.77 -16.30 8.74
CA VAL A 274 -7.05 -17.02 8.79
C VAL A 274 -7.12 -17.84 10.07
N TYR A 275 -8.27 -17.75 10.77
CA TYR A 275 -8.60 -18.57 11.91
C TYR A 275 -9.83 -19.42 11.62
N TYR A 276 -9.98 -20.53 12.33
CA TYR A 276 -11.20 -21.30 12.35
C TYR A 276 -11.86 -21.16 13.73
N PHE A 277 -13.11 -20.71 13.75
CA PHE A 277 -13.83 -20.57 15.01
C PHE A 277 -14.62 -21.86 15.31
N GLY A 278 -14.21 -22.59 16.35
CA GLY A 278 -14.75 -23.87 16.79
C GLY A 278 -13.80 -25.05 16.54
N ASP A 279 -14.34 -26.28 16.69
CA ASP A 279 -13.59 -27.52 16.50
C ASP A 279 -13.60 -27.93 15.02
N ILE A 280 -12.50 -27.73 14.32
CA ILE A 280 -12.36 -28.08 12.91
C ILE A 280 -12.48 -29.59 12.65
N ASN A 281 -12.23 -30.44 13.65
CA ASN A 281 -12.38 -31.90 13.49
C ASN A 281 -13.84 -32.32 13.30
N LYS A 282 -14.79 -31.45 13.63
CA LYS A 282 -16.22 -31.66 13.40
C LYS A 282 -16.71 -31.11 12.06
N ASP A 283 -15.84 -30.38 11.31
CA ASP A 283 -16.21 -29.83 10.01
C ASP A 283 -16.10 -30.93 8.92
N PRO A 284 -17.16 -31.17 8.15
CA PRO A 284 -17.11 -32.17 7.06
C PRO A 284 -16.11 -31.77 5.95
N ASN A 285 -15.70 -30.52 5.85
CA ASN A 285 -14.75 -30.03 4.86
C ASN A 285 -13.33 -29.84 5.45
N ARG A 286 -13.07 -30.35 6.66
CA ARG A 286 -11.80 -30.20 7.37
C ARG A 286 -10.57 -30.39 6.48
N ASP A 287 -10.50 -31.54 5.81
CA ASP A 287 -9.31 -31.91 5.04
C ASP A 287 -9.12 -31.01 3.81
N LEU A 288 -10.21 -30.56 3.18
CA LEU A 288 -10.16 -29.58 2.09
C LEU A 288 -9.67 -28.22 2.59
N ILE A 289 -10.17 -27.72 3.73
CA ILE A 289 -9.79 -26.45 4.32
C ILE A 289 -8.31 -26.45 4.68
N LEU A 290 -7.85 -27.49 5.39
CA LEU A 290 -6.45 -27.61 5.80
C LEU A 290 -5.52 -27.73 4.58
N ALA A 291 -5.84 -28.59 3.62
CA ALA A 291 -5.02 -28.78 2.43
C ALA A 291 -4.89 -27.48 1.60
N ALA A 292 -5.99 -26.75 1.42
CA ALA A 292 -5.97 -25.49 0.67
C ALA A 292 -5.15 -24.41 1.39
N HIS A 293 -5.30 -24.28 2.71
CA HIS A 293 -4.56 -23.30 3.50
C HIS A 293 -3.05 -23.63 3.54
N GLU A 294 -2.69 -24.88 3.76
CA GLU A 294 -1.29 -25.34 3.73
C GLU A 294 -0.66 -25.14 2.36
N HIS A 295 -1.43 -25.34 1.29
CA HIS A 295 -0.98 -25.08 -0.08
C HIS A 295 -0.63 -23.60 -0.29
N CYS A 296 -1.46 -22.66 0.19
CA CYS A 296 -1.14 -21.23 0.16
C CYS A 296 0.15 -20.91 0.92
N ILE A 297 0.34 -21.46 2.12
CA ILE A 297 1.57 -21.30 2.90
C ILE A 297 2.81 -21.81 2.12
N MET A 298 2.68 -22.95 1.45
CA MET A 298 3.74 -23.51 0.64
C MET A 298 4.10 -22.61 -0.54
N LEU A 299 3.11 -22.09 -1.26
CA LEU A 299 3.31 -21.16 -2.38
C LEU A 299 3.97 -19.85 -1.91
N GLU A 300 3.50 -19.26 -0.79
CA GLU A 300 4.09 -18.05 -0.20
C GLU A 300 5.56 -18.25 0.16
N ARG A 301 5.89 -19.37 0.83
CA ARG A 301 7.28 -19.69 1.21
C ARG A 301 8.17 -19.90 -0.01
N PHE A 302 7.66 -20.57 -1.04
CA PHE A 302 8.38 -20.80 -2.29
C PHE A 302 8.68 -19.47 -2.99
N ALA A 303 7.67 -18.62 -3.17
CA ALA A 303 7.83 -17.29 -3.76
C ALA A 303 8.80 -16.41 -2.95
N ALA A 304 8.66 -16.41 -1.62
CA ALA A 304 9.54 -15.65 -0.72
C ALA A 304 11.01 -16.08 -0.85
N ALA A 305 11.29 -17.38 -1.01
CA ALA A 305 12.66 -17.85 -1.21
C ALA A 305 13.30 -17.35 -2.52
N MET A 306 12.49 -16.95 -3.50
CA MET A 306 12.93 -16.37 -4.78
C MET A 306 13.10 -14.85 -4.74
N LEU A 307 12.70 -14.15 -3.69
CA LEU A 307 12.88 -12.70 -3.53
C LEU A 307 14.35 -12.34 -3.28
N LYS A 308 15.19 -12.50 -4.30
CA LYS A 308 16.64 -12.24 -4.28
C LYS A 308 17.02 -11.24 -5.37
N PRO A 309 18.06 -10.40 -5.15
CA PRO A 309 18.60 -9.56 -6.20
C PRO A 309 18.95 -10.36 -7.46
N GLY A 310 18.61 -9.80 -8.62
CA GLY A 310 18.81 -10.44 -9.93
C GLY A 310 17.68 -11.35 -10.40
N THR A 311 16.71 -11.68 -9.55
CA THR A 311 15.52 -12.44 -9.98
C THR A 311 14.55 -11.53 -10.75
N VAL A 312 14.03 -12.02 -11.87
CA VAL A 312 12.97 -11.33 -12.64
C VAL A 312 11.61 -11.59 -11.97
N VAL A 313 10.79 -10.56 -11.83
CA VAL A 313 9.50 -10.63 -11.11
C VAL A 313 8.57 -11.69 -11.70
N GLU A 314 8.44 -11.77 -13.05
CA GLU A 314 7.59 -12.80 -13.67
C GLU A 314 8.09 -14.23 -13.46
N ASP A 315 9.41 -14.44 -13.27
CA ASP A 315 9.96 -15.77 -13.00
C ASP A 315 9.50 -16.28 -11.64
N ILE A 316 9.35 -15.38 -10.64
CA ILE A 316 8.79 -15.74 -9.33
C ILE A 316 7.37 -16.29 -9.51
N TYR A 317 6.54 -15.58 -10.28
CA TYR A 317 5.18 -16.05 -10.57
C TYR A 317 5.20 -17.40 -11.30
N ASN A 318 5.93 -17.50 -12.39
CA ASN A 318 5.95 -18.67 -13.24
C ASN A 318 6.47 -19.92 -12.51
N GLU A 319 7.57 -19.80 -11.76
CA GLU A 319 8.14 -20.93 -11.02
C GLU A 319 7.25 -21.35 -9.84
N THR A 320 6.62 -20.37 -9.16
CA THR A 320 5.65 -20.68 -8.09
C THR A 320 4.42 -21.39 -8.64
N MET A 321 3.92 -20.96 -9.81
CA MET A 321 2.74 -21.60 -10.43
C MET A 321 3.02 -23.01 -10.94
N LYS A 322 4.27 -23.42 -11.14
CA LYS A 322 4.62 -24.84 -11.40
C LYS A 322 4.41 -25.74 -10.18
N GLN A 323 4.40 -25.16 -8.98
CA GLN A 323 4.13 -25.87 -7.72
C GLN A 323 2.63 -25.92 -7.40
N PHE A 324 1.81 -25.23 -8.21
CA PHE A 324 0.38 -25.05 -7.93
C PHE A 324 -0.41 -26.35 -8.13
N ASP A 325 -1.21 -26.71 -7.12
CA ASP A 325 -2.13 -27.84 -7.18
C ASP A 325 -3.42 -27.48 -7.92
N SER A 326 -3.62 -28.06 -9.10
CA SER A 326 -4.75 -27.77 -9.98
C SER A 326 -6.12 -28.06 -9.35
N ARG A 327 -6.22 -28.85 -8.28
CA ARG A 327 -7.46 -29.05 -7.50
C ARG A 327 -8.05 -27.72 -6.99
N PHE A 328 -7.22 -26.71 -6.77
CA PHE A 328 -7.63 -25.43 -6.25
C PHE A 328 -7.82 -24.33 -7.33
N ALA A 329 -7.65 -24.69 -8.62
CA ALA A 329 -7.64 -23.72 -9.72
C ALA A 329 -8.91 -22.85 -9.79
N ALA A 330 -10.08 -23.42 -9.52
CA ALA A 330 -11.35 -22.70 -9.59
C ALA A 330 -11.49 -21.56 -8.55
N GLY A 331 -10.76 -21.65 -7.42
CA GLY A 331 -10.82 -20.68 -6.32
C GLY A 331 -9.54 -19.86 -6.14
N PHE A 332 -8.50 -20.13 -6.90
CA PHE A 332 -7.21 -19.47 -6.72
C PHE A 332 -7.30 -17.98 -7.03
N MET A 333 -6.78 -17.16 -6.10
CA MET A 333 -6.74 -15.68 -6.16
C MET A 333 -8.08 -15.05 -6.57
N ASN A 334 -9.19 -15.74 -6.33
CA ASN A 334 -10.54 -15.36 -6.77
C ASN A 334 -10.63 -15.03 -8.29
N GLY A 335 -9.79 -15.69 -9.10
CA GLY A 335 -9.63 -15.48 -10.53
C GLY A 335 -8.55 -14.48 -10.93
N GLY A 336 -7.84 -13.87 -9.99
CA GLY A 336 -6.67 -13.04 -10.24
C GLY A 336 -5.48 -13.86 -10.76
N LYS A 337 -4.62 -13.23 -11.54
CA LYS A 337 -3.43 -13.85 -12.16
C LYS A 337 -2.13 -13.22 -11.63
N PHE A 338 -2.01 -13.14 -10.33
CA PHE A 338 -0.86 -12.58 -9.61
C PHE A 338 -0.67 -13.35 -8.29
N LEU A 339 0.45 -13.14 -7.62
CA LEU A 339 0.79 -13.75 -6.33
C LEU A 339 1.03 -12.70 -5.24
N GLY A 340 1.06 -11.44 -5.62
CA GLY A 340 1.39 -10.33 -4.74
C GLY A 340 1.79 -9.10 -5.52
N HIS A 341 2.21 -8.08 -4.82
CA HIS A 341 2.53 -6.76 -5.37
C HIS A 341 3.63 -6.06 -4.57
N SER A 342 4.30 -5.09 -5.20
CA SER A 342 5.15 -4.16 -4.46
C SER A 342 4.31 -3.31 -3.50
N ILE A 343 4.90 -2.87 -2.39
CA ILE A 343 4.21 -2.15 -1.33
C ILE A 343 5.12 -1.07 -0.73
N GLY A 344 4.54 0.05 -0.30
CA GLY A 344 5.30 1.15 0.29
C GLY A 344 4.40 2.28 0.75
N LEU A 345 4.46 3.45 0.12
CA LEU A 345 3.59 4.60 0.39
C LEU A 345 2.14 4.38 -0.05
N THR A 346 1.90 3.43 -0.96
CA THR A 346 0.57 2.88 -1.25
C THR A 346 0.59 1.38 -1.06
N MET A 347 -0.57 0.77 -0.89
CA MET A 347 -0.70 -0.67 -0.65
C MET A 347 -0.21 -1.47 -1.85
N ASP A 348 -0.79 -1.20 -3.00
CA ASP A 348 -0.56 -1.90 -4.26
C ASP A 348 0.31 -1.05 -5.19
N GLU A 349 1.62 -1.20 -5.09
CA GLU A 349 2.57 -0.56 -6.01
C GLU A 349 2.96 -1.54 -7.15
N SER A 350 3.35 -0.99 -8.29
CA SER A 350 4.00 -1.76 -9.36
C SER A 350 5.46 -2.08 -8.97
N PRO A 351 5.98 -3.26 -9.35
CA PRO A 351 5.35 -4.33 -10.12
C PRO A 351 4.47 -5.27 -9.27
N ALA A 352 3.49 -5.90 -9.92
CA ALA A 352 2.84 -7.07 -9.35
C ALA A 352 3.66 -8.34 -9.63
N ILE A 353 3.64 -9.31 -8.73
CA ILE A 353 4.23 -10.64 -8.97
C ILE A 353 3.30 -11.42 -9.91
N ALA A 354 3.46 -11.20 -11.20
CA ALA A 354 2.60 -11.71 -12.27
C ALA A 354 3.37 -11.82 -13.60
N ASN A 355 2.75 -12.47 -14.59
CA ASN A 355 3.30 -12.49 -15.94
C ASN A 355 3.43 -11.06 -16.53
N ARG A 356 4.44 -10.85 -17.36
CA ARG A 356 4.77 -9.62 -18.11
C ARG A 356 5.44 -8.52 -17.28
N PHE A 357 5.68 -8.72 -15.99
CA PHE A 357 6.51 -7.83 -15.20
C PHE A 357 7.97 -8.27 -15.29
N LYS A 358 8.78 -7.47 -15.99
CA LYS A 358 10.17 -7.78 -16.31
C LYS A 358 11.19 -7.09 -15.41
N GLU A 359 10.70 -6.41 -14.39
CA GLU A 359 11.54 -5.76 -13.41
C GLU A 359 12.46 -6.79 -12.75
N VAL A 360 13.71 -6.39 -12.56
CA VAL A 360 14.72 -7.21 -11.89
C VAL A 360 14.80 -6.79 -10.44
N LEU A 361 14.68 -7.74 -9.52
CA LEU A 361 14.75 -7.46 -8.09
C LEU A 361 16.12 -6.92 -7.71
N THR A 362 16.10 -5.92 -6.83
CA THR A 362 17.28 -5.41 -6.13
C THR A 362 17.05 -5.43 -4.63
N GLU A 363 18.11 -5.44 -3.85
CA GLU A 363 18.04 -5.38 -2.39
C GLU A 363 17.34 -4.08 -1.95
N GLY A 364 16.49 -4.16 -0.93
CA GLY A 364 15.69 -3.02 -0.45
C GLY A 364 14.29 -2.92 -1.07
N MET A 365 13.95 -3.67 -2.11
CA MET A 365 12.58 -3.77 -2.59
C MET A 365 11.70 -4.50 -1.59
N THR A 366 10.41 -4.17 -1.55
CA THR A 366 9.43 -4.80 -0.66
C THR A 366 8.20 -5.27 -1.42
N PHE A 367 7.73 -6.48 -1.08
CA PHE A 367 6.57 -7.12 -1.71
C PHE A 367 5.63 -7.73 -0.66
N ALA A 368 4.34 -7.59 -0.85
CA ALA A 368 3.34 -8.45 -0.25
C ALA A 368 3.22 -9.71 -1.11
N LEU A 369 3.24 -10.89 -0.48
CA LEU A 369 2.97 -12.18 -1.12
C LEU A 369 1.72 -12.76 -0.49
N GLU A 370 0.69 -13.04 -1.30
CA GLU A 370 -0.67 -13.22 -0.82
C GLU A 370 -1.46 -14.38 -1.46
N PRO A 371 -0.90 -15.59 -1.65
CA PRO A 371 -1.63 -16.68 -2.24
C PRO A 371 -2.87 -17.03 -1.41
N LYS A 372 -4.04 -16.95 -2.04
CA LYS A 372 -5.36 -17.15 -1.42
C LYS A 372 -6.23 -18.08 -2.28
N ILE A 373 -7.07 -18.89 -1.64
CA ILE A 373 -7.97 -19.83 -2.27
C ILE A 373 -9.39 -19.66 -1.73
N ALA A 374 -10.32 -19.38 -2.63
CA ALA A 374 -11.75 -19.36 -2.36
C ALA A 374 -12.31 -20.78 -2.36
N LEU A 375 -12.80 -21.26 -1.22
CA LEU A 375 -13.46 -22.55 -1.08
C LEU A 375 -14.97 -22.36 -1.20
N SER A 376 -15.55 -22.78 -2.33
CA SER A 376 -16.96 -22.56 -2.65
C SER A 376 -17.87 -23.07 -1.53
N GLY A 377 -18.78 -22.21 -1.08
CA GLY A 377 -19.73 -22.51 -0.01
C GLY A 377 -19.15 -22.52 1.42
N ILE A 378 -17.82 -22.38 1.57
CA ILE A 378 -17.11 -22.44 2.87
C ILE A 378 -16.57 -21.06 3.25
N GLY A 379 -15.61 -20.54 2.52
CA GLY A 379 -14.95 -19.26 2.81
C GLY A 379 -13.59 -19.14 2.12
N MET A 380 -12.85 -18.09 2.46
CA MET A 380 -11.51 -17.83 1.97
C MET A 380 -10.47 -18.42 2.93
N VAL A 381 -9.46 -19.07 2.37
CA VAL A 381 -8.23 -19.45 3.06
C VAL A 381 -7.03 -18.83 2.34
N GLY A 382 -5.93 -18.69 3.02
CA GLY A 382 -4.71 -18.11 2.46
C GLY A 382 -3.79 -17.60 3.52
N SER A 383 -2.67 -17.03 3.06
CA SER A 383 -1.65 -16.42 3.92
C SER A 383 -1.05 -15.25 3.17
N GLU A 384 -0.74 -14.18 3.88
CA GLU A 384 -0.04 -13.04 3.32
C GLU A 384 0.92 -12.44 4.31
N ASN A 385 2.08 -12.07 3.80
CA ASN A 385 3.05 -11.28 4.54
C ASN A 385 3.79 -10.33 3.61
N THR A 386 4.24 -9.22 4.18
CA THR A 386 5.16 -8.29 3.53
C THR A 386 6.61 -8.75 3.72
N TYR A 387 7.36 -8.79 2.63
CA TYR A 387 8.74 -9.24 2.57
C TYR A 387 9.67 -8.15 2.06
N LEU A 388 10.87 -8.10 2.63
CA LEU A 388 12.02 -7.33 2.13
C LEU A 388 12.89 -8.25 1.28
N VAL A 389 13.25 -7.83 0.08
CA VAL A 389 14.22 -8.51 -0.79
C VAL A 389 15.61 -8.43 -0.17
N THR A 390 16.25 -9.58 0.06
CA THR A 390 17.61 -9.68 0.59
C THR A 390 18.44 -10.69 -0.21
N ALA A 391 19.75 -10.68 -0.07
CA ALA A 391 20.66 -11.63 -0.71
C ALA A 391 20.28 -13.11 -0.44
N ASN A 392 19.62 -13.40 0.69
CA ASN A 392 19.25 -14.74 1.12
C ASN A 392 17.80 -15.15 0.81
N GLY A 393 17.05 -14.29 0.12
CA GLY A 393 15.61 -14.45 -0.10
C GLY A 393 14.80 -13.38 0.61
N GLY A 394 13.47 -13.47 0.54
CA GLY A 394 12.56 -12.54 1.20
C GLY A 394 12.64 -12.66 2.74
N LYS A 395 12.93 -11.54 3.39
CA LYS A 395 12.85 -11.43 4.85
C LYS A 395 11.50 -10.87 5.24
N ALA A 396 10.68 -11.67 5.92
CA ALA A 396 9.36 -11.23 6.36
C ALA A 396 9.45 -10.05 7.35
N LEU A 397 8.63 -9.02 7.12
CA LEU A 397 8.48 -7.86 7.98
C LEU A 397 7.27 -8.00 8.92
N THR A 398 6.25 -8.78 8.53
CA THR A 398 4.97 -8.93 9.23
C THR A 398 4.79 -10.26 9.96
N GLY A 399 5.88 -11.00 10.15
CA GLY A 399 5.86 -12.35 10.74
C GLY A 399 6.00 -13.44 9.68
N SER A 400 5.54 -14.63 9.99
CA SER A 400 5.65 -15.80 9.13
C SER A 400 4.28 -16.31 8.70
N PRO A 401 4.18 -17.06 7.58
CA PRO A 401 2.95 -17.79 7.25
C PRO A 401 2.51 -18.69 8.40
N HIS A 402 1.25 -18.55 8.79
CA HIS A 402 0.68 -19.27 9.93
C HIS A 402 -0.16 -20.46 9.51
N LYS A 403 -0.02 -21.58 10.24
CA LYS A 403 -1.01 -22.67 10.15
C LYS A 403 -2.39 -22.14 10.56
N LEU A 404 -3.42 -22.84 10.09
CA LEU A 404 -4.78 -22.54 10.53
C LEU A 404 -4.96 -22.89 12.01
N TYR A 405 -5.24 -21.89 12.83
CA TYR A 405 -5.50 -22.08 14.27
C TYR A 405 -7.00 -22.09 14.55
N CYS A 406 -7.40 -23.03 15.45
CA CYS A 406 -8.75 -23.06 16.00
C CYS A 406 -8.87 -22.15 17.21
N ILE A 407 -9.98 -21.41 17.29
CA ILE A 407 -10.37 -20.56 18.43
C ILE A 407 -11.70 -21.06 18.95
N TYR A 408 -11.82 -21.22 20.29
CA TYR A 408 -12.98 -21.79 20.95
C TYR A 408 -13.71 -20.78 21.81
#